data_351d92103b62787b3816976236cd079f
#
_entry.id   351d92103b62787b3816976236cd079f
#
_cell.length_a   1.000
_cell.length_b   1.000
_cell.length_c   1.000
_cell.angle_alpha   90.00
_cell.angle_beta   90.00
_cell.angle_gamma   90.00
#
_symmetry.space_group_name_H-M   'P 1'
#
loop_
_entity.id
_entity.type
_entity.pdbx_description
1 polymer ?
#
loop_
_entity_poly.entity_id
_entity_poly.type
_entity_poly.pdbx_seq_one_letter_code
_entity_poly.pdbx_strand_id
1 'polypeptide(L)'
;EYGSEDVTAYVSDSTLEEYEKYLALDGIEEITDGAVGEVSYETYAGPQTSYKVNVRKFDGDYSQYTLKDVKEGTISLEEFVSAMTVEELSNLLVGQPGTVVQGAAGETYQNAEKGITPMVFTDGPAGIRVTPEYEDENDGQTYYQYCTAWPIGTLVAMTWDKDLIRQMGASVGDEMLEIGSTLWLAPGMNIHRNPLCGRGFEYYSEDPVVTGETASNITMGVQYGAEAEPTEENYRGIGVTLKHYYGNQQEKFRQFTNNNITERAVREIYLKAFQMTVENAKPAAIMTSYNLNQGVPAADDYDLCTVIPREEWGFDGLIITDWGGGSATPGIMMHAGNDLVMPGRAPQVIT
;
A
#
# COMPACT_ATOMS: atom_id res chain seq x y z
N GLU A 1 7.64 15.56 -16.06
CA GLU A 1 7.65 16.66 -15.07
C GLU A 1 7.15 16.08 -13.76
N TYR A 2 7.99 16.02 -12.76
CA TYR A 2 7.55 15.67 -11.41
C TYR A 2 6.72 16.85 -10.91
N GLY A 3 5.45 16.59 -10.55
CA GLY A 3 4.54 17.60 -10.10
C GLY A 3 5.09 18.38 -8.90
N SER A 4 4.89 19.68 -8.90
CA SER A 4 5.14 20.53 -7.73
C SER A 4 3.91 20.47 -6.84
N GLU A 5 3.81 19.46 -5.96
CA GLU A 5 2.75 19.48 -4.96
C GLU A 5 3.22 20.15 -3.67
N ASP A 6 2.31 20.91 -3.08
CA ASP A 6 2.50 21.49 -1.77
C ASP A 6 2.44 20.38 -0.72
N VAL A 7 3.56 20.08 -0.08
CA VAL A 7 3.62 19.16 1.06
C VAL A 7 3.21 19.92 2.33
N THR A 8 2.32 19.33 3.11
CA THR A 8 1.91 19.94 4.39
C THR A 8 2.55 19.19 5.55
N ALA A 9 3.36 19.89 6.33
CA ALA A 9 3.89 19.39 7.58
C ALA A 9 3.00 19.87 8.75
N TYR A 10 2.59 18.93 9.60
CA TYR A 10 1.81 19.21 10.80
C TYR A 10 2.75 19.24 12.00
N VAL A 11 2.76 20.35 12.77
CA VAL A 11 3.66 20.58 13.88
C VAL A 11 2.88 21.09 15.09
N SER A 12 3.23 20.61 16.27
CA SER A 12 2.68 21.09 17.55
C SER A 12 3.79 21.52 18.52
N ASP A 13 3.43 22.06 19.67
CA ASP A 13 4.42 22.49 20.67
C ASP A 13 5.34 21.35 21.13
N SER A 14 4.88 20.09 21.09
CA SER A 14 5.66 18.91 21.47
C SER A 14 6.74 18.51 20.44
N THR A 15 6.59 18.91 19.18
CA THR A 15 7.49 18.53 18.07
C THR A 15 8.23 19.71 17.45
N LEU A 16 7.91 20.93 17.86
CA LEU A 16 8.45 22.17 17.27
C LEU A 16 9.99 22.20 17.25
N GLU A 17 10.65 21.88 18.38
CA GLU A 17 12.12 21.93 18.46
C GLU A 17 12.81 20.92 17.54
N GLU A 18 12.22 19.74 17.37
CA GLU A 18 12.72 18.72 16.44
C GLU A 18 12.56 19.17 14.99
N TYR A 19 11.40 19.71 14.66
CA TYR A 19 11.08 20.19 13.32
C TYR A 19 11.99 21.36 12.90
N GLU A 20 12.28 22.31 13.79
CA GLU A 20 13.21 23.41 13.54
C GLU A 20 14.63 22.93 13.19
N LYS A 21 15.08 21.82 13.75
CA LYS A 21 16.38 21.22 13.40
C LYS A 21 16.40 20.71 11.94
N TYR A 22 15.31 20.13 11.46
CA TYR A 22 15.21 19.67 10.08
C TYR A 22 15.09 20.82 9.10
N LEU A 23 14.32 21.86 9.42
CA LEU A 23 14.22 23.08 8.62
C LEU A 23 15.58 23.80 8.45
N ALA A 24 16.46 23.72 9.45
CA ALA A 24 17.75 24.38 9.43
C ALA A 24 18.80 23.70 8.55
N LEU A 25 18.59 22.45 8.12
CA LEU A 25 19.61 21.65 7.44
C LEU A 25 19.85 22.02 5.98
N ASP A 26 18.86 22.58 5.25
CA ASP A 26 18.98 22.78 3.80
C ASP A 26 18.54 24.17 3.29
N GLY A 27 18.65 25.20 4.10
CA GLY A 27 18.31 26.56 3.68
C GLY A 27 16.81 26.78 3.47
N ILE A 28 15.98 25.99 4.14
CA ILE A 28 14.53 26.18 4.21
C ILE A 28 14.30 27.39 5.13
N GLU A 29 13.76 28.47 4.57
CA GLU A 29 13.31 29.60 5.39
C GLU A 29 12.07 29.18 6.19
N GLU A 30 12.07 29.44 7.50
CA GLU A 30 10.95 29.18 8.38
C GLU A 30 9.70 29.90 7.88
N ILE A 31 8.65 29.13 7.60
CA ILE A 31 7.41 29.66 7.10
C ILE A 31 6.37 29.57 8.20
N THR A 32 6.07 30.71 8.77
CA THR A 32 5.04 30.85 9.79
C THR A 32 3.65 30.84 9.17
N ASP A 33 2.77 30.06 9.80
CA ASP A 33 1.30 30.07 9.66
C ASP A 33 0.73 30.49 8.28
N GLY A 34 0.55 29.52 7.39
CA GLY A 34 -0.05 29.73 6.08
C GLY A 34 0.88 30.27 4.99
N ALA A 35 2.18 30.42 5.26
CA ALA A 35 3.16 30.72 4.25
C ALA A 35 3.70 29.42 3.60
N VAL A 36 4.21 29.55 2.39
CA VAL A 36 4.73 28.43 1.58
C VAL A 36 6.24 28.59 1.41
N GLY A 37 7.02 27.55 1.74
CA GLY A 37 8.45 27.49 1.50
C GLY A 37 8.81 26.59 0.33
N GLU A 38 9.85 26.94 -0.40
CA GLU A 38 10.41 26.08 -1.45
C GLU A 38 11.58 25.28 -0.89
N VAL A 39 11.48 23.95 -0.99
CA VAL A 39 12.58 23.03 -0.70
C VAL A 39 13.15 22.54 -2.01
N SER A 40 14.43 22.73 -2.27
CA SER A 40 15.10 22.19 -3.44
C SER A 40 15.86 20.92 -3.08
N TYR A 41 15.57 19.83 -3.77
CA TYR A 41 16.36 18.60 -3.66
C TYR A 41 17.23 18.43 -4.90
N GLU A 42 18.52 18.14 -4.70
CA GLU A 42 19.36 17.62 -5.78
C GLU A 42 19.07 16.11 -5.91
N THR A 43 18.29 15.74 -6.90
CA THR A 43 18.13 14.34 -7.25
C THR A 43 19.32 13.86 -8.05
N TYR A 44 19.77 12.63 -7.80
CA TYR A 44 21.00 12.01 -8.30
C TYR A 44 21.11 11.92 -9.83
N ALA A 45 20.12 12.24 -10.60
CA ALA A 45 20.16 12.21 -12.08
C ALA A 45 19.05 13.01 -12.78
N GLY A 46 18.36 13.93 -12.12
CA GLY A 46 17.23 14.65 -12.71
C GLY A 46 17.31 16.17 -12.55
N PRO A 47 16.44 16.91 -13.20
CA PRO A 47 16.30 18.34 -12.97
C PRO A 47 15.95 18.59 -11.50
N GLN A 48 16.45 19.69 -10.95
CA GLN A 48 16.07 20.14 -9.60
C GLN A 48 14.55 20.26 -9.51
N THR A 49 13.96 19.54 -8.58
CA THR A 49 12.56 19.67 -8.21
C THR A 49 12.49 20.52 -6.97
N SER A 50 11.72 21.61 -7.04
CA SER A 50 11.41 22.42 -5.87
C SER A 50 10.06 21.98 -5.31
N TYR A 51 10.01 21.70 -4.02
CA TYR A 51 8.78 21.43 -3.31
C TYR A 51 8.39 22.63 -2.48
N LYS A 52 7.10 22.87 -2.36
CA LYS A 52 6.55 23.82 -1.41
C LYS A 52 6.10 23.06 -0.19
N VAL A 53 6.61 23.45 0.98
CA VAL A 53 6.21 22.87 2.26
C VAL A 53 5.30 23.85 2.99
N ASN A 54 4.04 23.49 3.15
CA ASN A 54 3.10 24.22 4.00
C ASN A 54 3.27 23.71 5.43
N VAL A 55 3.57 24.61 6.38
CA VAL A 55 3.64 24.24 7.79
C VAL A 55 2.34 24.64 8.45
N ARG A 56 1.62 23.66 9.00
CA ARG A 56 0.42 23.90 9.80
C ARG A 56 0.75 23.66 11.28
N LYS A 57 0.79 24.74 12.04
CA LYS A 57 1.04 24.71 13.48
C LYS A 57 -0.26 24.53 14.26
N PHE A 58 -0.21 23.72 15.29
CA PHE A 58 -1.29 23.53 16.25
C PHE A 58 -0.79 23.98 17.62
N ASP A 59 -1.53 24.90 18.25
CA ASP A 59 -1.24 25.35 19.61
C ASP A 59 -1.59 24.23 20.60
N GLY A 60 -0.62 23.83 21.42
CA GLY A 60 -0.83 22.83 22.46
C GLY A 60 0.05 21.59 22.33
N ASP A 61 0.00 20.75 23.37
CA ASP A 61 0.67 19.46 23.44
C ASP A 61 -0.34 18.33 23.27
N TYR A 62 -0.23 17.61 22.16
CA TYR A 62 -1.09 16.47 21.83
C TYR A 62 -0.38 15.12 22.08
N SER A 63 0.81 15.11 22.68
CA SER A 63 1.64 13.91 22.87
C SER A 63 0.99 12.81 23.70
N GLN A 64 0.06 13.18 24.61
CA GLN A 64 -0.66 12.24 25.46
C GLN A 64 -1.82 11.52 24.78
N TYR A 65 -2.24 11.95 23.58
CA TYR A 65 -3.37 11.35 22.88
C TYR A 65 -2.96 10.13 22.05
N THR A 66 -3.94 9.28 21.80
CA THR A 66 -3.79 8.03 21.05
C THR A 66 -4.67 8.02 19.81
N LEU A 67 -4.44 7.08 18.89
CA LEU A 67 -5.28 6.89 17.72
C LEU A 67 -6.75 6.59 18.09
N LYS A 68 -6.99 6.06 19.30
CA LYS A 68 -8.35 5.88 19.82
C LYS A 68 -9.05 7.21 20.05
N ASP A 69 -8.35 8.23 20.55
CA ASP A 69 -8.90 9.57 20.78
C ASP A 69 -9.30 10.25 19.46
N VAL A 70 -8.54 10.01 18.39
CA VAL A 70 -8.91 10.43 17.03
C VAL A 70 -10.21 9.74 16.59
N LYS A 71 -10.31 8.42 16.78
CA LYS A 71 -11.51 7.64 16.43
C LYS A 71 -12.74 8.09 17.21
N GLU A 72 -12.58 8.50 18.45
CA GLU A 72 -13.65 9.00 19.31
C GLU A 72 -13.97 10.49 19.05
N GLY A 73 -13.22 11.17 18.17
CA GLY A 73 -13.41 12.56 17.81
C GLY A 73 -12.98 13.55 18.91
N THR A 74 -12.13 13.12 19.83
CA THR A 74 -11.58 13.97 20.91
C THR A 74 -10.56 14.97 20.35
N ILE A 75 -9.75 14.52 19.40
CA ILE A 75 -8.81 15.33 18.62
C ILE A 75 -8.93 14.98 17.14
N SER A 76 -8.44 15.85 16.26
CA SER A 76 -8.33 15.56 14.83
C SER A 76 -7.13 14.66 14.51
N LEU A 77 -7.13 14.06 13.32
CA LEU A 77 -5.98 13.27 12.85
C LEU A 77 -4.73 14.15 12.69
N GLU A 78 -4.89 15.36 12.20
CA GLU A 78 -3.81 16.33 12.02
C GLU A 78 -3.17 16.73 13.36
N GLU A 79 -3.96 16.97 14.40
CA GLU A 79 -3.46 17.24 15.75
C GLU A 79 -2.68 16.03 16.29
N PHE A 80 -3.20 14.82 16.08
CA PHE A 80 -2.50 13.59 16.47
C PHE A 80 -1.17 13.43 15.74
N VAL A 81 -1.15 13.60 14.40
CA VAL A 81 0.06 13.51 13.58
C VAL A 81 1.06 14.59 13.95
N SER A 82 0.61 15.82 14.29
CA SER A 82 1.48 16.93 14.68
C SER A 82 2.29 16.63 15.96
N ALA A 83 1.83 15.71 16.80
CA ALA A 83 2.50 15.28 18.02
C ALA A 83 3.39 14.05 17.85
N MET A 84 3.55 13.54 16.64
CA MET A 84 4.46 12.43 16.35
C MET A 84 5.86 12.97 16.02
N THR A 85 6.87 12.29 16.54
CA THR A 85 8.26 12.59 16.21
C THR A 85 8.59 12.18 14.77
N VAL A 86 9.66 12.75 14.19
CA VAL A 86 10.12 12.34 12.85
C VAL A 86 10.48 10.86 12.82
N GLU A 87 11.04 10.31 13.91
CA GLU A 87 11.33 8.88 14.02
C GLU A 87 10.04 8.04 13.98
N GLU A 88 9.00 8.42 14.71
CA GLU A 88 7.70 7.74 14.69
C GLU A 88 7.06 7.79 13.31
N LEU A 89 7.06 8.96 12.65
CA LEU A 89 6.55 9.13 11.30
C LEU A 89 7.33 8.30 10.28
N SER A 90 8.67 8.31 10.35
CA SER A 90 9.52 7.50 9.46
C SER A 90 9.29 6.00 9.62
N ASN A 91 9.04 5.54 10.85
CA ASN A 91 8.72 4.15 11.12
C ASN A 91 7.36 3.73 10.52
N LEU A 92 6.38 4.63 10.44
CA LEU A 92 5.10 4.35 9.80
C LEU A 92 5.22 4.12 8.29
N LEU A 93 6.22 4.70 7.64
CA LEU A 93 6.47 4.58 6.20
C LEU A 93 7.22 3.29 5.82
N VAL A 94 7.62 2.48 6.81
CA VAL A 94 8.46 1.30 6.61
C VAL A 94 7.81 0.07 7.20
N GLY A 95 7.71 -0.99 6.39
CA GLY A 95 7.21 -2.28 6.86
C GLY A 95 8.15 -2.93 7.89
N GLN A 96 7.61 -3.91 8.59
CA GLN A 96 8.31 -4.71 9.59
C GLN A 96 8.21 -6.19 9.24
N PRO A 97 9.13 -7.05 9.72
CA PRO A 97 8.93 -8.50 9.65
C PRO A 97 7.63 -8.89 10.36
N GLY A 98 6.89 -9.86 9.82
CA GLY A 98 5.68 -10.36 10.45
C GLY A 98 5.98 -11.08 11.76
N THR A 99 5.45 -10.57 12.86
CA THR A 99 5.65 -11.12 14.22
C THR A 99 4.33 -11.53 14.87
N VAL A 100 3.21 -10.88 14.50
CA VAL A 100 1.89 -11.15 15.09
C VAL A 100 1.32 -12.49 14.61
N VAL A 101 1.46 -12.79 13.31
CA VAL A 101 1.04 -14.08 12.73
C VAL A 101 2.26 -14.81 12.20
N GLN A 102 2.49 -16.03 12.66
CA GLN A 102 3.64 -16.83 12.25
C GLN A 102 3.61 -17.13 10.75
N GLY A 103 4.66 -16.70 10.03
CA GLY A 103 4.75 -16.84 8.58
C GLY A 103 4.00 -15.77 7.78
N ALA A 104 3.48 -14.73 8.43
CA ALA A 104 3.03 -13.54 7.72
C ALA A 104 4.14 -12.94 6.86
N ALA A 105 3.77 -12.34 5.74
CA ALA A 105 4.72 -11.74 4.81
C ALA A 105 5.41 -10.49 5.40
N GLY A 106 4.74 -9.81 6.30
CA GLY A 106 5.20 -8.61 7.00
C GLY A 106 4.06 -7.94 7.75
N GLU A 107 4.37 -6.83 8.37
CA GLU A 107 3.39 -6.00 9.08
C GLU A 107 3.80 -4.53 9.05
N THR A 108 2.89 -3.62 9.43
CA THR A 108 3.21 -2.21 9.64
C THR A 108 3.84 -1.99 11.02
N TYR A 109 4.46 -0.83 11.20
CA TYR A 109 4.99 -0.41 12.49
C TYR A 109 3.90 -0.38 13.57
N GLN A 110 4.27 -0.87 14.77
CA GLN A 110 3.45 -0.81 15.96
C GLN A 110 3.97 0.30 16.89
N ASN A 111 3.05 1.11 17.43
CA ASN A 111 3.35 2.03 18.52
C ASN A 111 2.24 1.92 19.58
N ALA A 112 2.50 1.13 20.62
CA ALA A 112 1.52 0.87 21.67
C ALA A 112 1.18 2.12 22.50
N GLU A 113 2.14 3.04 22.67
CA GLU A 113 1.93 4.29 23.42
C GLU A 113 0.97 5.23 22.67
N LYS A 114 1.06 5.24 21.34
CA LYS A 114 0.16 5.99 20.46
C LYS A 114 -1.12 5.22 20.10
N GLY A 115 -1.28 3.98 20.57
CA GLY A 115 -2.44 3.14 20.25
C GLY A 115 -2.45 2.66 18.79
N ILE A 116 -1.29 2.64 18.12
CA ILE A 116 -1.16 2.15 16.73
C ILE A 116 -0.88 0.65 16.79
N THR A 117 -1.83 -0.13 16.29
CA THR A 117 -1.69 -1.59 16.13
C THR A 117 -1.15 -1.93 14.74
N PRO A 118 -0.34 -3.01 14.59
CA PRO A 118 0.18 -3.38 13.29
C PRO A 118 -0.91 -3.92 12.37
N MET A 119 -0.81 -3.60 11.09
CA MET A 119 -1.56 -4.27 10.03
C MET A 119 -0.73 -5.48 9.57
N VAL A 120 -1.30 -6.68 9.67
CA VAL A 120 -0.62 -7.93 9.32
C VAL A 120 -0.86 -8.27 7.86
N PHE A 121 0.21 -8.45 7.10
CA PHE A 121 0.17 -8.78 5.67
C PHE A 121 0.39 -10.27 5.44
N THR A 122 -0.59 -10.92 4.80
CA THR A 122 -0.46 -12.32 4.38
C THR A 122 -0.43 -12.43 2.86
N ASP A 123 0.46 -13.25 2.34
CA ASP A 123 0.58 -13.49 0.91
C ASP A 123 -0.22 -14.74 0.48
N GLY A 124 -0.29 -15.00 -0.80
CA GLY A 124 -0.86 -16.21 -1.40
C GLY A 124 -2.18 -15.98 -2.13
N PRO A 125 -2.17 -15.55 -3.42
CA PRO A 125 -3.39 -15.34 -4.22
C PRO A 125 -4.27 -16.60 -4.43
N ALA A 126 -3.69 -17.81 -4.27
CA ALA A 126 -4.42 -19.07 -4.31
C ALA A 126 -4.66 -19.69 -2.92
N GLY A 127 -4.72 -18.86 -1.90
CA GLY A 127 -4.90 -19.23 -0.50
C GLY A 127 -3.87 -18.57 0.41
N ILE A 128 -4.30 -18.18 1.60
CA ILE A 128 -3.46 -17.48 2.57
C ILE A 128 -2.27 -18.37 2.94
N ARG A 129 -1.07 -17.81 2.82
CA ARG A 129 0.20 -18.50 3.09
C ARG A 129 0.81 -18.00 4.39
N VAL A 130 0.69 -18.81 5.41
CA VAL A 130 1.29 -18.64 6.73
C VAL A 130 2.04 -19.93 7.11
N THR A 131 2.78 -19.94 8.24
CA THR A 131 3.42 -21.14 8.75
C THR A 131 2.33 -22.08 9.29
N PRO A 132 2.09 -23.26 8.69
CA PRO A 132 0.93 -24.08 9.06
C PRO A 132 1.03 -24.73 10.43
N GLU A 133 2.25 -24.91 10.93
CA GLU A 133 2.54 -25.53 12.22
C GLU A 133 3.79 -24.87 12.83
N TYR A 134 3.70 -24.42 14.07
CA TYR A 134 4.84 -23.81 14.78
C TYR A 134 4.77 -24.11 16.28
N GLU A 135 5.94 -24.15 16.92
CA GLU A 135 6.06 -24.20 18.36
C GLU A 135 6.19 -22.78 18.92
N ASP A 136 5.34 -22.41 19.88
CA ASP A 136 5.42 -21.11 20.55
C ASP A 136 6.52 -21.20 21.63
N GLU A 137 7.52 -20.34 21.53
CA GLU A 137 8.66 -20.28 22.45
C GLU A 137 8.26 -19.88 23.89
N ASN A 138 7.10 -19.23 24.05
CA ASN A 138 6.65 -18.76 25.36
C ASN A 138 6.04 -19.86 26.20
N ASP A 139 5.36 -20.83 25.60
CA ASP A 139 4.67 -21.92 26.31
C ASP A 139 5.11 -23.33 25.90
N GLY A 140 5.91 -23.44 24.84
CA GLY A 140 6.42 -24.70 24.30
C GLY A 140 5.33 -25.61 23.70
N GLN A 141 4.18 -25.02 23.32
CA GLN A 141 3.11 -25.77 22.67
C GLN A 141 3.16 -25.63 21.15
N THR A 142 2.73 -26.68 20.46
CA THR A 142 2.57 -26.66 19.01
C THR A 142 1.20 -26.11 18.64
N TYR A 143 1.22 -25.09 17.79
CA TYR A 143 0.01 -24.46 17.23
C TYR A 143 -0.15 -24.79 15.76
N TYR A 144 -1.41 -24.85 15.31
CA TYR A 144 -1.77 -25.19 13.94
C TYR A 144 -2.64 -24.08 13.35
N GLN A 145 -2.24 -23.56 12.19
CA GLN A 145 -2.98 -22.52 11.46
C GLN A 145 -3.06 -22.87 9.96
N TYR A 146 -3.75 -23.98 9.67
CA TYR A 146 -3.95 -24.42 8.29
C TYR A 146 -4.94 -23.50 7.58
N CYS A 147 -4.56 -23.04 6.37
CA CYS A 147 -5.39 -22.24 5.51
C CYS A 147 -5.82 -23.01 4.27
N THR A 148 -6.95 -22.60 3.69
CA THR A 148 -7.54 -23.24 2.54
C THR A 148 -6.71 -23.02 1.27
N ALA A 149 -6.43 -24.11 0.53
CA ALA A 149 -5.89 -24.03 -0.82
C ALA A 149 -7.04 -23.80 -1.81
N TRP A 150 -7.15 -22.56 -2.29
CA TRP A 150 -8.14 -22.16 -3.28
C TRP A 150 -7.71 -22.50 -4.70
N PRO A 151 -8.65 -22.56 -5.66
CA PRO A 151 -8.30 -22.66 -7.08
C PRO A 151 -7.39 -21.51 -7.52
N ILE A 152 -6.48 -21.77 -8.46
CA ILE A 152 -5.61 -20.75 -9.05
C ILE A 152 -6.43 -19.66 -9.75
N GLY A 153 -5.89 -18.43 -9.83
CA GLY A 153 -6.60 -17.27 -10.37
C GLY A 153 -7.20 -17.50 -11.75
N THR A 154 -6.44 -18.11 -12.66
CA THR A 154 -6.92 -18.46 -14.00
C THR A 154 -8.19 -19.33 -13.96
N LEU A 155 -8.22 -20.35 -13.08
CA LEU A 155 -9.38 -21.23 -12.95
C LEU A 155 -10.59 -20.49 -12.35
N VAL A 156 -10.36 -19.62 -11.37
CA VAL A 156 -11.41 -18.78 -10.78
C VAL A 156 -12.06 -17.91 -11.86
N ALA A 157 -11.26 -17.22 -12.67
CA ALA A 157 -11.77 -16.38 -13.76
C ALA A 157 -12.54 -17.15 -14.83
N MET A 158 -12.15 -18.41 -15.09
CA MET A 158 -12.84 -19.29 -16.06
C MET A 158 -14.25 -19.69 -15.64
N THR A 159 -14.65 -19.48 -14.41
CA THR A 159 -16.03 -19.75 -13.96
C THR A 159 -17.03 -18.78 -14.57
N TRP A 160 -16.63 -17.55 -14.86
CA TRP A 160 -17.49 -16.44 -15.32
C TRP A 160 -18.68 -16.17 -14.39
N ASP A 161 -18.60 -16.66 -13.14
CA ASP A 161 -19.65 -16.58 -12.12
C ASP A 161 -19.24 -15.60 -11.03
N LYS A 162 -19.75 -14.37 -11.12
CA LYS A 162 -19.43 -13.28 -10.20
C LYS A 162 -19.85 -13.59 -8.77
N ASP A 163 -21.00 -14.25 -8.58
CA ASP A 163 -21.52 -14.58 -7.26
C ASP A 163 -20.66 -15.64 -6.59
N LEU A 164 -20.24 -16.66 -7.33
CA LEU A 164 -19.31 -17.69 -6.84
C LEU A 164 -17.94 -17.08 -6.48
N ILE A 165 -17.43 -16.20 -7.33
CA ILE A 165 -16.16 -15.49 -7.10
C ILE A 165 -16.26 -14.66 -5.82
N ARG A 166 -17.35 -13.95 -5.63
CA ARG A 166 -17.59 -13.12 -4.44
C ARG A 166 -17.75 -13.96 -3.17
N GLN A 167 -18.42 -15.10 -3.24
CA GLN A 167 -18.51 -16.06 -2.12
C GLN A 167 -17.14 -16.61 -1.75
N MET A 168 -16.30 -16.94 -2.72
CA MET A 168 -14.91 -17.33 -2.47
C MET A 168 -14.16 -16.22 -1.74
N GLY A 169 -14.27 -14.97 -2.20
CA GLY A 169 -13.68 -13.80 -1.53
C GLY A 169 -14.16 -13.67 -0.08
N ALA A 170 -15.46 -13.82 0.18
CA ALA A 170 -16.01 -13.77 1.52
C ALA A 170 -15.42 -14.86 2.43
N SER A 171 -15.26 -16.08 1.92
CA SER A 171 -14.66 -17.18 2.67
C SER A 171 -13.18 -16.97 2.97
N VAL A 172 -12.42 -16.36 2.04
CA VAL A 172 -11.04 -15.91 2.29
C VAL A 172 -11.02 -14.86 3.40
N GLY A 173 -11.96 -13.90 3.36
CA GLY A 173 -12.08 -12.88 4.39
C GLY A 173 -12.41 -13.46 5.77
N ASP A 174 -13.25 -14.49 5.85
CA ASP A 174 -13.54 -15.21 7.11
C ASP A 174 -12.25 -15.85 7.68
N GLU A 175 -11.48 -16.50 6.82
CA GLU A 175 -10.20 -17.11 7.18
C GLU A 175 -9.16 -16.05 7.62
N MET A 176 -9.10 -14.88 6.95
CA MET A 176 -8.27 -13.75 7.37
C MET A 176 -8.58 -13.30 8.80
N LEU A 177 -9.87 -13.15 9.11
CA LEU A 177 -10.30 -12.74 10.44
C LEU A 177 -9.94 -13.80 11.50
N GLU A 178 -10.04 -15.07 11.17
CA GLU A 178 -9.73 -16.17 12.09
C GLU A 178 -8.23 -16.21 12.42
N ILE A 179 -7.35 -16.01 11.43
CA ILE A 179 -5.90 -16.04 11.64
C ILE A 179 -5.30 -14.72 12.09
N GLY A 180 -6.07 -13.63 12.10
CA GLY A 180 -5.57 -12.29 12.47
C GLY A 180 -4.84 -11.55 11.34
N SER A 181 -5.06 -11.92 10.07
CA SER A 181 -4.57 -11.16 8.91
C SER A 181 -5.43 -9.93 8.67
N THR A 182 -4.81 -8.77 8.46
CA THR A 182 -5.52 -7.52 8.15
C THR A 182 -5.50 -7.18 6.67
N LEU A 183 -4.42 -7.49 5.98
CA LEU A 183 -4.25 -7.17 4.57
C LEU A 183 -3.75 -8.39 3.79
N TRP A 184 -4.56 -8.85 2.84
CA TRP A 184 -4.18 -9.92 1.94
C TRP A 184 -3.44 -9.37 0.72
N LEU A 185 -2.24 -9.88 0.44
CA LEU A 185 -1.44 -9.49 -0.73
C LEU A 185 -1.97 -10.20 -1.99
N ALA A 186 -3.20 -9.92 -2.32
CA ALA A 186 -3.97 -10.39 -3.45
C ALA A 186 -5.17 -9.44 -3.66
N PRO A 187 -5.80 -9.47 -4.84
CA PRO A 187 -5.59 -10.35 -6.00
C PRO A 187 -4.36 -9.99 -6.82
N GLY A 188 -3.72 -11.02 -7.43
CA GLY A 188 -2.79 -10.82 -8.53
C GLY A 188 -3.57 -10.62 -9.83
N MET A 189 -3.32 -9.53 -10.56
CA MET A 189 -4.19 -9.15 -11.68
C MET A 189 -3.45 -8.59 -12.91
N ASN A 190 -2.19 -8.96 -13.08
CA ASN A 190 -1.49 -8.65 -14.31
C ASN A 190 -2.06 -9.42 -15.51
N ILE A 191 -2.02 -8.80 -16.68
CA ILE A 191 -2.58 -9.37 -17.89
C ILE A 191 -1.72 -10.54 -18.40
N HIS A 192 -2.35 -11.66 -18.79
CA HIS A 192 -1.68 -12.77 -19.44
C HIS A 192 -1.16 -12.35 -20.82
N ARG A 193 0.15 -12.16 -20.96
CA ARG A 193 0.81 -11.79 -22.21
C ARG A 193 1.56 -12.95 -22.85
N ASN A 194 2.29 -13.69 -22.03
CA ASN A 194 3.06 -14.83 -22.48
C ASN A 194 2.77 -16.01 -21.55
N PRO A 195 2.36 -17.17 -22.10
CA PRO A 195 2.06 -18.36 -21.31
C PRO A 195 3.26 -18.90 -20.54
N LEU A 196 4.49 -18.49 -20.90
CA LEU A 196 5.72 -18.84 -20.17
C LEU A 196 5.99 -17.94 -18.95
N CYS A 197 5.11 -16.99 -18.63
CA CYS A 197 5.22 -16.24 -17.39
C CYS A 197 5.02 -17.16 -16.19
N GLY A 198 6.03 -17.25 -15.31
CA GLY A 198 6.02 -18.13 -14.14
C GLY A 198 4.90 -17.85 -13.12
N ARG A 199 4.30 -16.66 -13.17
CA ARG A 199 3.19 -16.25 -12.30
C ARG A 199 1.83 -16.19 -13.01
N GLY A 200 1.75 -16.63 -14.27
CA GLY A 200 0.50 -16.65 -15.00
C GLY A 200 -0.64 -17.41 -14.29
N PHE A 201 -0.31 -18.42 -13.50
CA PHE A 201 -1.30 -19.20 -12.72
C PHE A 201 -2.07 -18.36 -11.70
N GLU A 202 -1.44 -17.34 -11.08
CA GLU A 202 -2.10 -16.51 -10.07
C GLU A 202 -2.87 -15.32 -10.66
N TYR A 203 -2.68 -15.02 -11.94
CA TYR A 203 -3.40 -13.99 -12.67
C TYR A 203 -4.65 -14.54 -13.32
N TYR A 204 -5.57 -13.68 -13.74
CA TYR A 204 -6.91 -14.09 -14.14
C TYR A 204 -7.05 -14.35 -15.63
N SER A 205 -6.71 -13.37 -16.48
CA SER A 205 -6.99 -13.44 -17.93
C SER A 205 -6.04 -12.56 -18.76
N GLU A 206 -6.05 -12.76 -20.08
CA GLU A 206 -5.50 -11.82 -21.04
C GLU A 206 -6.43 -10.61 -21.28
N ASP A 207 -7.72 -10.78 -20.97
CA ASP A 207 -8.74 -9.75 -21.10
C ASP A 207 -8.79 -8.89 -19.82
N PRO A 208 -8.57 -7.55 -19.93
CA PRO A 208 -8.60 -6.66 -18.79
C PRO A 208 -9.98 -6.52 -18.13
N VAL A 209 -11.07 -6.74 -18.87
CA VAL A 209 -12.44 -6.68 -18.33
C VAL A 209 -12.72 -7.92 -17.49
N VAL A 210 -12.40 -9.11 -18.00
CA VAL A 210 -12.52 -10.35 -17.22
C VAL A 210 -11.67 -10.30 -15.96
N THR A 211 -10.45 -9.78 -16.08
CA THR A 211 -9.55 -9.58 -14.92
C THR A 211 -10.14 -8.61 -13.92
N GLY A 212 -10.63 -7.46 -14.38
CA GLY A 212 -11.20 -6.42 -13.51
C GLY A 212 -12.47 -6.87 -12.80
N GLU A 213 -13.37 -7.57 -13.50
CA GLU A 213 -14.59 -8.13 -12.91
C GLU A 213 -14.28 -9.21 -11.88
N THR A 214 -13.32 -10.09 -12.16
CA THR A 214 -12.89 -11.12 -11.19
C THR A 214 -12.28 -10.49 -9.96
N ALA A 215 -11.33 -9.57 -10.13
CA ALA A 215 -10.68 -8.88 -9.03
C ALA A 215 -11.66 -8.04 -8.19
N SER A 216 -12.61 -7.34 -8.83
CA SER A 216 -13.64 -6.57 -8.13
C SER A 216 -14.50 -7.47 -7.23
N ASN A 217 -14.96 -8.61 -7.74
CA ASN A 217 -15.82 -9.50 -6.94
C ASN A 217 -15.06 -10.23 -5.82
N ILE A 218 -13.79 -10.62 -6.02
CA ILE A 218 -12.92 -11.11 -4.93
C ILE A 218 -12.76 -10.03 -3.86
N THR A 219 -12.43 -8.80 -4.25
CA THR A 219 -12.25 -7.67 -3.33
C THR A 219 -13.50 -7.39 -2.52
N MET A 220 -14.66 -7.30 -3.19
CA MET A 220 -15.93 -7.11 -2.50
C MET A 220 -16.23 -8.23 -1.51
N GLY A 221 -15.98 -9.48 -1.90
CA GLY A 221 -16.18 -10.63 -1.03
C GLY A 221 -15.32 -10.55 0.23
N VAL A 222 -14.02 -10.30 0.09
CA VAL A 222 -13.08 -10.20 1.23
C VAL A 222 -13.47 -9.06 2.15
N GLN A 223 -13.63 -7.86 1.61
CA GLN A 223 -13.76 -6.63 2.40
C GLN A 223 -15.15 -6.40 2.96
N TYR A 224 -16.20 -6.87 2.28
CA TYR A 224 -17.59 -6.58 2.64
C TYR A 224 -18.47 -7.82 2.83
N GLY A 225 -18.02 -8.99 2.36
CA GLY A 225 -18.79 -10.24 2.41
C GLY A 225 -19.54 -10.55 1.10
N ALA A 226 -20.23 -11.68 1.09
CA ALA A 226 -20.81 -12.24 -0.14
C ALA A 226 -21.93 -11.39 -0.76
N GLU A 227 -22.70 -10.68 0.05
CA GLU A 227 -23.91 -9.98 -0.39
C GLU A 227 -23.93 -8.47 -0.08
N ALA A 228 -22.99 -7.98 0.73
CA ALA A 228 -23.00 -6.61 1.22
C ALA A 228 -22.43 -5.61 0.18
N GLU A 229 -23.02 -4.43 0.08
CA GLU A 229 -22.51 -3.33 -0.75
C GLU A 229 -21.21 -2.77 -0.19
N PRO A 230 -20.31 -2.20 -1.04
CA PRO A 230 -19.02 -1.65 -0.64
C PRO A 230 -19.20 -0.28 0.04
N THR A 231 -19.73 -0.29 1.25
CA THR A 231 -19.94 0.89 2.11
C THR A 231 -19.06 0.80 3.35
N GLU A 232 -18.79 1.94 3.98
CA GLU A 232 -18.01 2.01 5.22
C GLU A 232 -18.64 1.18 6.35
N GLU A 233 -19.97 1.17 6.44
CA GLU A 233 -20.71 0.38 7.44
C GLU A 233 -20.50 -1.13 7.29
N ASN A 234 -20.36 -1.60 6.05
CA ASN A 234 -20.19 -3.01 5.72
C ASN A 234 -18.72 -3.46 5.69
N TYR A 235 -17.79 -2.54 5.86
CA TYR A 235 -16.35 -2.85 5.83
C TYR A 235 -15.95 -3.69 7.03
N ARG A 236 -15.34 -4.85 6.76
CA ARG A 236 -15.04 -5.88 7.77
C ARG A 236 -13.75 -5.62 8.57
N GLY A 237 -13.03 -4.54 8.28
CA GLY A 237 -11.74 -4.22 8.92
C GLY A 237 -10.55 -5.02 8.37
N ILE A 238 -10.73 -5.71 7.26
CA ILE A 238 -9.72 -6.46 6.53
C ILE A 238 -9.73 -6.02 5.07
N GLY A 239 -8.59 -6.10 4.41
CA GLY A 239 -8.47 -5.58 3.04
C GLY A 239 -7.67 -6.45 2.10
N VAL A 240 -7.70 -6.07 0.84
CA VAL A 240 -6.92 -6.66 -0.23
C VAL A 240 -5.89 -5.68 -0.76
N THR A 241 -4.84 -6.22 -1.40
CA THR A 241 -3.80 -5.46 -2.08
C THR A 241 -3.76 -5.85 -3.53
N LEU A 242 -4.20 -4.97 -4.42
CA LEU A 242 -4.14 -5.21 -5.86
C LEU A 242 -2.69 -5.26 -6.33
N LYS A 243 -2.26 -6.33 -7.02
CA LYS A 243 -0.87 -6.48 -7.43
C LYS A 243 -0.72 -7.11 -8.82
N HIS A 244 0.37 -6.83 -9.53
CA HIS A 244 1.42 -5.86 -9.27
C HIS A 244 1.23 -4.67 -10.20
N TYR A 245 1.10 -3.51 -9.68
CA TYR A 245 0.72 -2.27 -10.36
C TYR A 245 1.96 -1.56 -10.90
N TYR A 246 2.16 -1.49 -12.23
CA TYR A 246 1.65 -2.34 -13.29
C TYR A 246 2.81 -2.91 -14.14
N GLY A 247 2.51 -3.86 -15.00
CA GLY A 247 3.46 -4.27 -16.04
C GLY A 247 4.27 -5.53 -15.70
N ASN A 248 3.98 -6.26 -14.63
CA ASN A 248 4.70 -7.48 -14.26
C ASN A 248 4.18 -8.72 -15.03
N GLN A 249 4.34 -8.73 -16.36
CA GLN A 249 3.93 -9.84 -17.23
C GLN A 249 5.03 -10.86 -17.51
N GLN A 250 6.23 -10.69 -16.91
CA GLN A 250 7.31 -11.67 -16.96
C GLN A 250 8.09 -11.68 -15.66
N GLU A 251 8.59 -12.88 -15.26
CA GLU A 251 9.36 -13.05 -14.04
C GLU A 251 10.88 -12.97 -14.28
N LYS A 252 11.33 -13.28 -15.50
CA LYS A 252 12.76 -13.20 -15.84
C LYS A 252 13.23 -11.76 -15.79
N PHE A 253 14.19 -11.48 -14.91
CA PHE A 253 14.74 -10.12 -14.68
C PHE A 253 13.67 -9.09 -14.26
N ARG A 254 12.61 -9.50 -13.56
CA ARG A 254 11.46 -8.66 -13.22
C ARG A 254 11.82 -7.31 -12.55
N GLN A 255 12.92 -7.26 -11.79
CA GLN A 255 13.38 -6.02 -11.12
C GLN A 255 14.07 -5.02 -12.09
N PHE A 256 14.42 -5.45 -13.29
CA PHE A 256 15.18 -4.64 -14.26
C PHE A 256 14.51 -4.59 -15.64
N THR A 257 13.40 -5.29 -15.80
CA THR A 257 12.63 -5.26 -17.06
C THR A 257 12.04 -3.88 -17.24
N ASN A 258 12.26 -3.28 -18.42
CA ASN A 258 11.67 -2.01 -18.79
C ASN A 258 10.58 -2.22 -19.84
N ASN A 259 9.35 -1.87 -19.48
CA ASN A 259 8.22 -1.93 -20.38
C ASN A 259 8.13 -0.67 -21.23
N ASN A 260 8.15 -0.82 -22.55
CA ASN A 260 7.88 0.24 -23.51
C ASN A 260 6.47 0.07 -24.06
N ILE A 261 5.50 0.70 -23.45
CA ILE A 261 4.08 0.57 -23.77
C ILE A 261 3.53 1.96 -24.11
N THR A 262 2.72 2.05 -25.15
CA THR A 262 2.07 3.33 -25.48
C THR A 262 1.06 3.73 -24.40
N GLU A 263 0.90 5.00 -24.14
CA GLU A 263 -0.06 5.56 -23.17
C GLU A 263 -1.47 4.95 -23.35
N ARG A 264 -1.93 4.86 -24.58
CA ARG A 264 -3.22 4.24 -24.88
C ARG A 264 -3.29 2.79 -24.41
N ALA A 265 -2.27 1.97 -24.67
CA ALA A 265 -2.26 0.58 -24.26
C ALA A 265 -2.14 0.45 -22.73
N VAL A 266 -1.39 1.35 -22.09
CA VAL A 266 -1.32 1.44 -20.63
C VAL A 266 -2.73 1.64 -20.07
N ARG A 267 -3.46 2.64 -20.53
CA ARG A 267 -4.79 3.01 -20.03
C ARG A 267 -5.88 1.97 -20.37
N GLU A 268 -5.91 1.49 -21.61
CA GLU A 268 -6.99 0.64 -22.10
C GLU A 268 -6.81 -0.85 -21.78
N ILE A 269 -5.57 -1.30 -21.47
CA ILE A 269 -5.24 -2.71 -21.26
C ILE A 269 -4.63 -2.94 -19.87
N TYR A 270 -3.44 -2.36 -19.62
CA TYR A 270 -2.64 -2.72 -18.45
C TYR A 270 -3.17 -2.16 -17.13
N LEU A 271 -3.74 -0.96 -17.16
CA LEU A 271 -4.34 -0.30 -16.00
C LEU A 271 -5.85 -0.56 -15.89
N LYS A 272 -6.50 -0.98 -16.98
CA LYS A 272 -7.96 -1.08 -17.03
C LYS A 272 -8.55 -1.95 -15.93
N ALA A 273 -7.95 -3.10 -15.65
CA ALA A 273 -8.42 -3.99 -14.59
C ALA A 273 -8.28 -3.36 -13.19
N PHE A 274 -7.16 -2.65 -12.94
CA PHE A 274 -6.95 -1.92 -11.68
C PHE A 274 -7.98 -0.80 -11.50
N GLN A 275 -8.18 0.02 -12.55
CA GLN A 275 -9.21 1.05 -12.56
C GLN A 275 -10.58 0.49 -12.18
N MET A 276 -11.02 -0.56 -12.87
CA MET A 276 -12.32 -1.18 -12.61
C MET A 276 -12.44 -1.66 -11.15
N THR A 277 -11.39 -2.25 -10.60
CA THR A 277 -11.43 -2.75 -9.23
C THR A 277 -11.43 -1.61 -8.21
N VAL A 278 -10.68 -0.55 -8.44
CA VAL A 278 -10.71 0.64 -7.57
C VAL A 278 -12.10 1.28 -7.56
N GLU A 279 -12.67 1.53 -8.73
CA GLU A 279 -13.96 2.19 -8.87
C GLU A 279 -15.12 1.34 -8.31
N ASN A 280 -15.09 0.00 -8.52
CA ASN A 280 -16.18 -0.89 -8.15
C ASN A 280 -16.12 -1.42 -6.71
N ALA A 281 -14.91 -1.64 -6.17
CA ALA A 281 -14.73 -2.43 -4.95
C ALA A 281 -13.92 -1.73 -3.84
N LYS A 282 -13.35 -0.55 -4.11
CA LYS A 282 -12.60 0.25 -3.14
C LYS A 282 -11.58 -0.58 -2.35
N PRO A 283 -10.56 -1.15 -3.01
CA PRO A 283 -9.55 -1.98 -2.35
C PRO A 283 -8.78 -1.20 -1.30
N ALA A 284 -8.36 -1.87 -0.23
CA ALA A 284 -7.61 -1.24 0.85
C ALA A 284 -6.18 -0.83 0.44
N ALA A 285 -5.56 -1.55 -0.51
CA ALA A 285 -4.22 -1.25 -0.95
C ALA A 285 -3.96 -1.58 -2.43
N ILE A 286 -2.91 -0.95 -2.97
CA ILE A 286 -2.31 -1.27 -4.27
C ILE A 286 -0.81 -1.50 -4.05
N MET A 287 -0.23 -2.54 -4.67
CA MET A 287 1.19 -2.83 -4.61
C MET A 287 1.85 -2.51 -5.94
N THR A 288 2.83 -1.59 -5.93
CA THR A 288 3.63 -1.25 -7.11
C THR A 288 4.49 -2.44 -7.55
N SER A 289 4.68 -2.60 -8.85
CA SER A 289 5.48 -3.70 -9.40
C SER A 289 6.98 -3.40 -9.35
N TYR A 290 7.81 -4.45 -9.48
CA TYR A 290 9.27 -4.29 -9.51
C TYR A 290 9.83 -3.64 -10.77
N ASN A 291 9.15 -3.81 -11.90
CA ASN A 291 9.67 -3.42 -13.20
C ASN A 291 9.69 -1.91 -13.41
N LEU A 292 10.46 -1.51 -14.41
CA LEU A 292 10.42 -0.16 -14.93
C LEU A 292 9.34 -0.04 -16.01
N ASN A 293 8.74 1.14 -16.10
CA ASN A 293 7.82 1.52 -17.14
C ASN A 293 8.39 2.77 -17.81
N GLN A 294 8.73 2.70 -19.11
CA GLN A 294 9.35 3.81 -19.85
C GLN A 294 10.64 4.35 -19.22
N GLY A 295 11.40 3.49 -18.55
CA GLY A 295 12.65 3.84 -17.87
C GLY A 295 12.50 4.26 -16.41
N VAL A 296 11.27 4.43 -15.90
CA VAL A 296 10.99 4.80 -14.51
C VAL A 296 10.57 3.57 -13.72
N PRO A 297 11.16 3.29 -12.55
CA PRO A 297 10.65 2.25 -11.63
C PRO A 297 9.20 2.53 -11.26
N ALA A 298 8.35 1.50 -11.24
CA ALA A 298 6.92 1.69 -10.96
C ALA A 298 6.64 2.41 -9.64
N ALA A 299 7.48 2.18 -8.62
CA ALA A 299 7.33 2.83 -7.32
C ALA A 299 7.84 4.27 -7.27
N ASP A 300 8.65 4.72 -8.24
CA ASP A 300 9.17 6.09 -8.36
C ASP A 300 8.32 6.97 -9.29
N ASP A 301 7.26 6.42 -9.86
CA ASP A 301 6.44 7.09 -10.88
C ASP A 301 5.26 7.84 -10.23
N TYR A 302 5.35 9.17 -10.20
CA TYR A 302 4.35 10.05 -9.59
C TYR A 302 2.98 9.92 -10.27
N ASP A 303 2.94 9.88 -11.60
CA ASP A 303 1.68 9.71 -12.33
C ASP A 303 1.02 8.38 -11.94
N LEU A 304 1.83 7.33 -11.79
CA LEU A 304 1.36 6.01 -11.43
C LEU A 304 0.91 5.91 -9.96
N CYS A 305 1.61 6.55 -9.03
CA CYS A 305 1.32 6.41 -7.60
C CYS A 305 0.37 7.50 -7.07
N THR A 306 0.27 8.64 -7.71
CA THR A 306 -0.57 9.75 -7.26
C THR A 306 -1.66 10.11 -8.28
N VAL A 307 -1.30 10.59 -9.47
CA VAL A 307 -2.29 11.16 -10.40
C VAL A 307 -3.35 10.14 -10.81
N ILE A 308 -2.92 9.01 -11.34
CA ILE A 308 -3.84 8.00 -11.89
C ILE A 308 -4.73 7.38 -10.80
N PRO A 309 -4.18 6.80 -9.71
CA PRO A 309 -5.04 6.13 -8.73
C PRO A 309 -5.83 7.11 -7.87
N ARG A 310 -5.21 8.19 -7.39
CA ARG A 310 -5.84 9.08 -6.41
C ARG A 310 -6.72 10.14 -7.05
N GLU A 311 -6.20 10.86 -8.05
CA GLU A 311 -6.92 11.98 -8.65
C GLU A 311 -7.93 11.54 -9.72
N GLU A 312 -7.56 10.55 -10.57
CA GLU A 312 -8.46 10.10 -11.64
C GLU A 312 -9.47 9.04 -11.18
N TRP A 313 -9.05 8.06 -10.36
CA TRP A 313 -9.92 6.95 -9.94
C TRP A 313 -10.51 7.12 -8.54
N GLY A 314 -10.04 8.10 -7.76
CA GLY A 314 -10.51 8.35 -6.40
C GLY A 314 -10.06 7.29 -5.39
N PHE A 315 -8.89 6.67 -5.60
CA PHE A 315 -8.32 5.72 -4.65
C PHE A 315 -7.83 6.45 -3.38
N ASP A 316 -8.32 6.02 -2.24
CA ASP A 316 -8.01 6.58 -0.92
C ASP A 316 -7.27 5.61 0.01
N GLY A 317 -6.92 4.42 -0.49
CA GLY A 317 -6.18 3.41 0.24
C GLY A 317 -4.65 3.57 0.21
N LEU A 318 -3.94 2.55 0.70
CA LEU A 318 -2.48 2.51 0.76
C LEU A 318 -1.85 2.13 -0.58
N ILE A 319 -0.78 2.82 -0.97
CA ILE A 319 0.12 2.36 -2.02
C ILE A 319 1.38 1.82 -1.36
N ILE A 320 1.63 0.53 -1.53
CA ILE A 320 2.77 -0.17 -0.94
C ILE A 320 3.72 -0.65 -2.02
N THR A 321 5.00 -0.80 -1.70
CA THR A 321 5.94 -1.40 -2.64
C THR A 321 5.84 -2.92 -2.63
N ASP A 322 6.16 -3.57 -3.75
CA ASP A 322 6.60 -4.97 -3.72
C ASP A 322 7.93 -5.05 -2.94
N TRP A 323 8.34 -6.24 -2.47
CA TRP A 323 9.41 -6.41 -1.49
C TRP A 323 10.75 -5.80 -1.91
N GLY A 324 11.11 -4.71 -1.26
CA GLY A 324 12.32 -3.93 -1.55
C GLY A 324 12.18 -2.90 -2.67
N GLY A 325 11.00 -2.73 -3.28
CA GLY A 325 10.73 -1.70 -4.29
C GLY A 325 11.50 -1.86 -5.62
N GLY A 326 12.12 -3.02 -5.87
CA GLY A 326 12.92 -3.24 -7.08
C GLY A 326 14.14 -2.33 -7.16
N SER A 327 14.24 -1.53 -8.24
CA SER A 327 15.31 -0.54 -8.46
C SER A 327 14.92 0.87 -8.02
N ALA A 328 13.76 1.04 -7.39
CA ALA A 328 13.27 2.32 -6.92
C ALA A 328 14.09 2.90 -5.74
N THR A 329 14.05 4.21 -5.59
CA THR A 329 14.81 4.95 -4.57
C THR A 329 13.89 5.39 -3.44
N PRO A 330 14.19 5.10 -2.16
CA PRO A 330 13.27 5.35 -1.04
C PRO A 330 12.68 6.77 -0.98
N GLY A 331 13.48 7.81 -1.10
CA GLY A 331 12.99 9.19 -1.09
C GLY A 331 12.09 9.52 -2.29
N ILE A 332 12.45 9.01 -3.48
CA ILE A 332 11.64 9.22 -4.69
C ILE A 332 10.32 8.46 -4.60
N MET A 333 10.33 7.22 -4.07
CA MET A 333 9.09 6.45 -3.83
C MET A 333 8.09 7.22 -2.96
N MET A 334 8.56 7.81 -1.86
CA MET A 334 7.70 8.59 -0.95
C MET A 334 7.13 9.81 -1.66
N HIS A 335 7.97 10.54 -2.40
CA HIS A 335 7.52 11.67 -3.20
C HIS A 335 6.52 11.26 -4.30
N ALA A 336 6.72 10.11 -4.92
CA ALA A 336 5.82 9.58 -5.92
C ALA A 336 4.44 9.19 -5.37
N GLY A 337 4.28 9.05 -4.05
CA GLY A 337 3.01 8.73 -3.40
C GLY A 337 2.88 7.30 -2.90
N ASN A 338 4.00 6.55 -2.74
CA ASN A 338 3.97 5.32 -1.96
C ASN A 338 3.86 5.67 -0.47
N ASP A 339 2.99 4.96 0.23
CA ASP A 339 2.75 5.16 1.65
C ASP A 339 3.59 4.23 2.51
N LEU A 340 4.04 3.08 1.97
CA LEU A 340 4.73 2.06 2.75
C LEU A 340 5.77 1.29 1.92
N VAL A 341 7.02 1.30 2.38
CA VAL A 341 8.12 0.53 1.79
C VAL A 341 8.22 -0.84 2.43
N MET A 342 7.88 -1.90 1.70
CA MET A 342 7.95 -3.29 2.17
C MET A 342 9.25 -3.99 1.75
N PRO A 343 9.77 -4.94 2.50
CA PRO A 343 9.39 -5.44 3.85
C PRO A 343 9.97 -4.59 4.97
N GLY A 344 10.52 -3.47 4.66
CA GLY A 344 11.22 -2.59 5.55
C GLY A 344 12.73 -2.57 5.29
N ARG A 345 13.28 -1.37 5.29
CA ARG A 345 14.70 -1.05 5.43
C ARG A 345 14.80 -0.09 6.60
N ALA A 346 16.00 0.14 7.08
CA ALA A 346 16.20 1.11 8.15
C ALA A 346 15.46 2.42 7.85
N PRO A 347 14.58 2.90 8.73
CA PRO A 347 13.79 4.11 8.51
C PRO A 347 14.64 5.34 8.13
N GLN A 348 15.89 5.37 8.59
CA GLN A 348 16.88 6.41 8.29
C GLN A 348 17.20 6.59 6.79
N VAL A 349 16.72 5.69 5.93
CA VAL A 349 16.90 5.84 4.47
C VAL A 349 15.77 6.67 3.84
N ILE A 350 14.71 6.94 4.62
CA ILE A 350 13.52 7.70 4.19
C ILE A 350 13.53 9.12 4.77
N THR A 351 14.21 9.33 5.89
CA THR A 351 14.39 10.65 6.53
C THR A 351 15.43 11.53 5.88
#